data_a029d23a4f93830688b396f59b090c7e
#
_entry.id   a029d23a4f93830688b396f59b090c7e
#
_cell.length_a   1.000
_cell.length_b   1.000
_cell.length_c   1.000
_cell.angle_alpha   90.00
_cell.angle_beta   90.00
_cell.angle_gamma   90.00
#
_symmetry.space_group_name_H-M   'P 1'
#
loop_
_entity.id
_entity.type
_entity.pdbx_description
1 polymer ?
#
loop_
_entity_poly.entity_id
_entity_poly.type
_entity_poly.pdbx_seq_one_letter_code
_entity_poly.pdbx_strand_id
1 'polypeptide(L)'
;MSSGKVVVHDIDSLETFMNVLQSKRDELENLYGILTAETNNQGSNWQDPQYDYLKENVDNYCLSCQTQLNELDESINYIGGLIVKLREL
;
A
#
# COMPACT_ATOMS: atom_id res chain seq x y z
N MET A 1 21.23 -14.23 3.02
CA MET A 1 20.08 -14.20 3.92
C MET A 1 20.44 -13.61 5.27
N SER A 2 19.55 -12.88 5.86
CA SER A 2 19.77 -12.27 7.15
C SER A 2 20.01 -13.31 8.24
N SER A 3 20.90 -13.00 9.16
CA SER A 3 21.21 -13.86 10.30
C SER A 3 20.13 -13.80 11.40
N GLY A 4 19.10 -13.00 11.23
CA GLY A 4 18.10 -12.74 12.26
C GLY A 4 18.49 -11.68 13.27
N LYS A 5 19.69 -11.13 13.14
CA LYS A 5 20.13 -10.05 14.01
C LYS A 5 19.38 -8.76 13.66
N VAL A 6 18.85 -8.10 14.70
CA VAL A 6 18.15 -6.82 14.54
C VAL A 6 19.03 -5.70 15.08
N VAL A 7 19.27 -4.69 14.26
CA VAL A 7 20.01 -3.49 14.67
C VAL A 7 19.20 -2.26 14.27
N VAL A 8 18.82 -1.47 15.25
CA VAL A 8 18.14 -0.18 15.03
C VAL A 8 18.93 0.87 15.77
N HIS A 9 19.52 1.81 15.05
CA HIS A 9 20.36 2.86 15.65
C HIS A 9 19.54 4.01 16.22
N ASP A 10 18.37 4.28 15.64
CA ASP A 10 17.52 5.40 16.03
C ASP A 10 16.06 4.95 15.96
N ILE A 11 15.47 4.72 17.13
CA ILE A 11 14.09 4.23 17.23
C ILE A 11 13.09 5.30 16.77
N ASP A 12 13.35 6.56 17.09
CA ASP A 12 12.46 7.64 16.68
C ASP A 12 12.42 7.79 15.16
N SER A 13 13.57 7.62 14.51
CA SER A 13 13.65 7.61 13.04
C SER A 13 12.83 6.47 12.45
N LEU A 14 12.89 5.29 13.04
CA LEU A 14 12.11 4.15 12.60
C LEU A 14 10.60 4.39 12.75
N GLU A 15 10.20 5.01 13.85
CA GLU A 15 8.80 5.37 14.09
C GLU A 15 8.30 6.39 13.06
N THR A 16 9.11 7.39 12.76
CA THR A 16 8.79 8.39 11.73
C THR A 16 8.60 7.71 10.38
N PHE A 17 9.49 6.78 10.04
CA PHE A 17 9.38 6.01 8.81
C PHE A 17 8.10 5.17 8.78
N MET A 18 7.76 4.52 9.88
CA MET A 18 6.51 3.75 9.98
C MET A 18 5.29 4.62 9.69
N ASN A 19 5.27 5.84 10.22
CA ASN A 19 4.18 6.78 10.00
C ASN A 19 4.12 7.22 8.52
N VAL A 20 5.27 7.39 7.87
CA VAL A 20 5.32 7.69 6.44
C VAL A 20 4.76 6.52 5.63
N LEU A 21 5.13 5.29 5.97
CA LEU A 21 4.61 4.11 5.29
C LEU A 21 3.08 4.03 5.41
N GLN A 22 2.55 4.25 6.62
CA GLN A 22 1.10 4.23 6.85
C GLN A 22 0.40 5.30 6.02
N SER A 23 0.94 6.51 5.99
CA SER A 23 0.38 7.62 5.23
C SER A 23 0.38 7.34 3.74
N LYS A 24 1.49 6.83 3.21
CA LYS A 24 1.59 6.52 1.77
C LYS A 24 0.74 5.32 1.39
N ARG A 25 0.65 4.33 2.28
CA ARG A 25 -0.24 3.20 2.08
C ARG A 25 -1.70 3.67 1.91
N ASP A 26 -2.15 4.57 2.77
CA ASP A 26 -3.51 5.10 2.70
C ASP A 26 -3.73 5.95 1.45
N GLU A 27 -2.72 6.73 1.04
CA GLU A 27 -2.78 7.51 -0.21
C GLU A 27 -2.92 6.60 -1.42
N LEU A 28 -2.15 5.49 -1.48
CA LEU A 28 -2.24 4.53 -2.58
C LEU A 28 -3.63 3.91 -2.66
N GLU A 29 -4.18 3.48 -1.53
CA GLU A 29 -5.52 2.90 -1.50
C GLU A 29 -6.56 3.88 -2.04
N ASN A 30 -6.47 5.14 -1.61
CA ASN A 30 -7.38 6.18 -2.05
C ASN A 30 -7.25 6.45 -3.55
N LEU A 31 -6.03 6.52 -4.07
CA LEU A 31 -5.79 6.78 -5.49
C LEU A 31 -6.37 5.68 -6.37
N TYR A 32 -6.19 4.41 -5.99
CA TYR A 32 -6.76 3.30 -6.75
C TYR A 32 -8.29 3.26 -6.65
N GLY A 33 -8.85 3.65 -5.51
CA GLY A 33 -10.29 3.80 -5.35
C GLY A 33 -10.87 4.84 -6.30
N ILE A 34 -10.21 5.98 -6.42
CA ILE A 34 -10.59 7.04 -7.34
C ILE A 34 -10.47 6.57 -8.79
N LEU A 35 -9.36 5.91 -9.13
CA LEU A 35 -9.14 5.39 -10.48
C LEU A 35 -10.25 4.42 -10.90
N THR A 36 -10.62 3.51 -10.01
CA THR A 36 -11.70 2.56 -10.25
C THR A 36 -13.03 3.28 -10.47
N ALA A 37 -13.38 4.23 -9.60
CA ALA A 37 -14.63 4.96 -9.69
C ALA A 37 -14.71 5.77 -10.99
N GLU A 38 -13.66 6.48 -11.34
CA GLU A 38 -13.61 7.30 -12.55
C GLU A 38 -13.68 6.42 -13.81
N THR A 39 -12.99 5.28 -13.82
CA THR A 39 -13.04 4.36 -14.94
C THR A 39 -14.44 3.81 -15.11
N ASN A 40 -15.11 3.40 -14.03
CA ASN A 40 -16.48 2.87 -14.10
C ASN A 40 -17.46 3.94 -14.57
N ASN A 41 -17.27 5.20 -14.19
CA ASN A 41 -18.14 6.30 -14.61
C ASN A 41 -18.11 6.51 -16.13
N GLN A 42 -16.99 6.22 -16.78
CA GLN A 42 -16.90 6.33 -18.24
C GLN A 42 -17.65 5.25 -18.98
N GLY A 43 -18.05 4.17 -18.33
CA GLY A 43 -18.73 3.04 -18.98
C GLY A 43 -20.05 3.40 -19.66
N SER A 44 -20.74 4.44 -19.17
CA SER A 44 -21.97 4.94 -19.79
C SER A 44 -21.70 6.00 -20.85
N ASN A 45 -20.50 6.56 -20.90
CA ASN A 45 -20.13 7.63 -21.82
C ASN A 45 -19.30 7.15 -23.00
N TRP A 46 -18.44 6.16 -22.79
CA TRP A 46 -17.49 5.68 -23.79
C TRP A 46 -17.65 4.18 -24.00
N GLN A 47 -18.29 3.80 -25.11
CA GLN A 47 -18.56 2.40 -25.46
C GLN A 47 -17.71 2.01 -26.65
N ASP A 48 -16.60 1.34 -26.39
CA ASP A 48 -15.54 1.06 -27.35
C ASP A 48 -14.73 -0.13 -26.82
N PRO A 49 -14.28 -1.05 -27.68
CA PRO A 49 -13.40 -2.14 -27.23
C PRO A 49 -12.15 -1.65 -26.48
N GLN A 50 -11.64 -0.47 -26.79
CA GLN A 50 -10.51 0.11 -26.07
C GLN A 50 -10.89 0.48 -24.63
N TYR A 51 -12.13 0.89 -24.39
CA TYR A 51 -12.60 1.11 -23.02
C TYR A 51 -12.60 -0.20 -22.24
N ASP A 52 -13.11 -1.28 -22.85
CA ASP A 52 -13.15 -2.59 -22.18
C ASP A 52 -11.76 -3.06 -21.81
N TYR A 53 -10.79 -2.85 -22.70
CA TYR A 53 -9.39 -3.17 -22.45
C TYR A 53 -8.80 -2.35 -21.29
N LEU A 54 -9.07 -1.04 -21.29
CA LEU A 54 -8.61 -0.16 -20.21
C LEU A 54 -9.22 -0.59 -18.87
N LYS A 55 -10.53 -0.85 -18.86
CA LYS A 55 -11.21 -1.26 -17.64
C LYS A 55 -10.63 -2.56 -17.07
N GLU A 56 -10.35 -3.53 -17.92
CA GLU A 56 -9.71 -4.77 -17.50
C GLU A 56 -8.34 -4.52 -16.87
N ASN A 57 -7.55 -3.65 -17.51
CA ASN A 57 -6.24 -3.29 -16.96
C ASN A 57 -6.36 -2.60 -15.61
N VAL A 58 -7.30 -1.67 -15.45
CA VAL A 58 -7.52 -0.98 -14.18
C VAL A 58 -7.93 -1.97 -13.10
N ASP A 59 -8.84 -2.90 -13.41
CA ASP A 59 -9.24 -3.93 -12.47
C ASP A 59 -8.05 -4.77 -12.01
N ASN A 60 -7.16 -5.13 -12.94
CA ASN A 60 -5.94 -5.90 -12.63
C ASN A 60 -4.97 -5.09 -11.78
N TYR A 61 -4.80 -3.79 -12.06
CA TYR A 61 -3.96 -2.90 -11.23
C TYR A 61 -4.48 -2.84 -9.81
N CYS A 62 -5.80 -2.74 -9.64
CA CYS A 62 -6.41 -2.66 -8.31
C CYS A 62 -6.22 -3.96 -7.53
N LEU A 63 -6.32 -5.12 -8.18
CA LEU A 63 -6.04 -6.40 -7.54
C LEU A 63 -4.59 -6.49 -7.08
N SER A 64 -3.64 -6.10 -7.93
CA SER A 64 -2.22 -6.06 -7.58
C SER A 64 -1.95 -5.08 -6.45
N CYS A 65 -2.59 -3.92 -6.48
CA CYS A 65 -2.48 -2.92 -5.42
C CYS A 65 -2.96 -3.49 -4.09
N GLN A 66 -4.08 -4.21 -4.06
CA GLN A 66 -4.60 -4.79 -2.83
C GLN A 66 -3.60 -5.75 -2.20
N THR A 67 -2.94 -6.57 -3.00
CA THR A 67 -1.89 -7.47 -2.52
C THR A 67 -0.72 -6.68 -1.93
N GLN A 68 -0.29 -5.62 -2.64
CA GLN A 68 0.81 -4.78 -2.18
C GLN A 68 0.47 -4.02 -0.90
N LEU A 69 -0.78 -3.55 -0.77
CA LEU A 69 -1.24 -2.89 0.45
C LEU A 69 -1.22 -3.84 1.64
N ASN A 70 -1.62 -5.10 1.44
CA ASN A 70 -1.56 -6.12 2.48
C ASN A 70 -0.12 -6.39 2.91
N GLU A 71 0.82 -6.42 1.97
CA GLU A 71 2.25 -6.59 2.27
C GLU A 71 2.80 -5.41 3.05
N LEU A 72 2.39 -4.19 2.70
CA LEU A 72 2.77 -2.99 3.45
C LEU A 72 2.21 -3.04 4.87
N ASP A 73 0.95 -3.48 5.03
CA ASP A 73 0.33 -3.61 6.35
C ASP A 73 1.11 -4.58 7.23
N GLU A 74 1.58 -5.70 6.67
CA GLU A 74 2.40 -6.66 7.39
C GLU A 74 3.71 -6.02 7.85
N SER A 75 4.37 -5.27 6.98
CA SER A 75 5.62 -4.58 7.31
C SER A 75 5.42 -3.51 8.37
N ILE A 76 4.33 -2.73 8.26
CA ILE A 76 4.00 -1.70 9.23
C ILE A 76 3.75 -2.34 10.61
N ASN A 77 3.02 -3.44 10.65
CA ASN A 77 2.74 -4.15 11.89
C ASN A 77 4.03 -4.72 12.50
N TYR A 78 4.92 -5.25 11.67
CA TYR A 78 6.21 -5.74 12.15
C TYR A 78 7.03 -4.62 12.78
N ILE A 79 7.12 -3.48 12.09
CA ILE A 79 7.88 -2.32 12.60
C ILE A 79 7.27 -1.84 13.92
N GLY A 80 5.94 -1.75 13.99
CA GLY A 80 5.26 -1.32 15.22
C GLY A 80 5.58 -2.23 16.39
N GLY A 81 5.56 -3.54 16.19
CA GLY A 81 5.92 -4.52 17.21
C GLY A 81 7.38 -4.42 17.62
N LEU A 82 8.27 -4.19 16.65
CA LEU A 82 9.69 -4.02 16.90
C LEU A 82 9.96 -2.78 17.76
N ILE A 83 9.31 -1.66 17.44
CA ILE A 83 9.45 -0.42 18.20
C ILE A 83 9.04 -0.64 19.66
N VAL A 84 7.91 -1.30 19.89
CA VAL A 84 7.43 -1.61 21.24
C VAL A 84 8.50 -2.40 22.02
N LYS A 85 9.04 -3.44 21.41
CA LYS A 85 10.07 -4.27 22.04
C LYS A 85 11.33 -3.49 22.36
N LEU A 86 11.78 -2.64 21.44
CA LEU A 86 13.00 -1.85 21.63
C LEU A 86 12.83 -0.81 22.72
N ARG A 87 11.65 -0.23 22.87
CA ARG A 87 11.39 0.76 23.92
C ARG A 87 11.22 0.14 25.30
N GLU A 88 10.93 -1.15 25.38
CA GLU A 88 10.82 -1.88 26.63
C GLU A 88 12.20 -2.29 27.21
N LEU A 89 13.25 -2.24 26.40
CA LEU A 89 14.59 -2.54 26.86
C LEU A 89 15.15 -1.37 27.67
#